data_dfc5997d9b65418d1f2c009f61f8cda5
#
_entry.id   dfc5997d9b65418d1f2c009f61f8cda5
#
_cell.length_a   1.000
_cell.length_b   1.000
_cell.length_c   1.000
_cell.angle_alpha   90.00
_cell.angle_beta   90.00
_cell.angle_gamma   90.00
#
_symmetry.space_group_name_H-M   'P 1'
#
loop_
_entity.id
_entity.type
_entity.pdbx_description
1 polymer ?
#
loop_
_entity_poly.entity_id
_entity_poly.type
_entity_poly.pdbx_seq_one_letter_code
_entity_poly.pdbx_strand_id
1 'polypeptide(L)'
;MSEALSHPAGLVDQRHKRHARFVPIDLGTWPRRQYFDYYFNKIKCRYSITAQVDITGLMQAREGRRFFPCLLYLLMAAVNGESTPAESCSDTPAAKDEHSRSSVQMPLPLPEGGWPGKDVSRTFRLSMDAEGNLGWWTFCNPVYTLFHQSDCSFSDVWSEWTADFSTFYSRVLEDMARYGGATGVTARPDKPGNFCSISSLPWLSFTSFAQDTYAESRMFFPLLRAGKHYEQSGRTLLPLSVCVHHAVADGFHTSWLFCRVQHLANVAKLWLR
;
A
#
# COMPACT_ATOMS: atom_id res chain seq x y z
N MET A 1 9.45 -20.81 51.53
CA MET A 1 10.34 -21.11 50.36
C MET A 1 9.46 -21.47 49.21
N SER A 2 9.25 -20.52 48.31
CA SER A 2 8.47 -20.71 47.07
C SER A 2 9.35 -20.18 45.93
N GLU A 3 9.86 -21.09 45.11
CA GLU A 3 10.66 -20.79 43.96
C GLU A 3 9.80 -20.20 42.86
N ALA A 4 10.11 -18.98 42.47
CA ALA A 4 9.52 -18.34 41.31
C ALA A 4 10.20 -18.90 40.05
N LEU A 5 9.45 -19.64 39.24
CA LEU A 5 9.85 -20.07 37.90
C LEU A 5 9.88 -18.83 36.97
N SER A 6 11.08 -18.38 36.67
CA SER A 6 11.35 -17.40 35.63
C SER A 6 11.15 -18.03 34.24
N HIS A 7 10.20 -17.55 33.50
CA HIS A 7 10.08 -17.87 32.09
C HIS A 7 11.19 -17.14 31.31
N PRO A 8 11.91 -17.82 30.41
CA PRO A 8 12.89 -17.14 29.57
C PRO A 8 12.15 -16.27 28.54
N ALA A 9 12.46 -14.97 28.56
CA ALA A 9 12.06 -14.04 27.51
C ALA A 9 12.57 -14.56 26.16
N GLY A 10 11.65 -14.81 25.22
CA GLY A 10 12.00 -15.27 23.89
C GLY A 10 12.94 -14.30 23.20
N LEU A 11 14.07 -14.82 22.75
CA LEU A 11 15.04 -14.15 21.88
C LEU A 11 14.33 -13.77 20.58
N VAL A 12 13.87 -12.53 20.48
CA VAL A 12 13.41 -11.95 19.22
C VAL A 12 14.61 -11.88 18.30
N ASP A 13 14.56 -12.65 17.22
CA ASP A 13 15.61 -12.67 16.19
C ASP A 13 15.79 -11.28 15.57
N GLN A 14 16.86 -10.59 15.96
CA GLN A 14 17.19 -9.24 15.50
C GLN A 14 17.74 -9.19 14.07
N ARG A 15 17.88 -10.32 13.38
CA ARG A 15 18.62 -10.46 12.12
C ARG A 15 17.94 -9.88 10.88
N HIS A 16 16.68 -9.38 10.96
CA HIS A 16 15.93 -8.90 9.79
C HIS A 16 15.18 -7.56 9.96
N LYS A 17 15.57 -6.72 10.91
CA LYS A 17 15.01 -5.35 10.97
C LYS A 17 15.60 -4.49 9.84
N ARG A 18 14.91 -4.43 8.71
CA ARG A 18 15.17 -3.39 7.71
C ARG A 18 14.75 -2.04 8.28
N HIS A 19 15.71 -1.16 8.54
CA HIS A 19 15.39 0.23 8.89
C HIS A 19 15.06 1.02 7.62
N ALA A 20 13.89 1.66 7.60
CA ALA A 20 13.56 2.59 6.53
C ALA A 20 14.55 3.76 6.54
N ARG A 21 15.04 4.12 5.37
CA ARG A 21 15.91 5.28 5.18
C ARG A 21 15.20 6.32 4.32
N PHE A 22 15.28 7.56 4.74
CA PHE A 22 14.89 8.69 3.92
C PHE A 22 16.06 9.03 2.98
N VAL A 23 15.74 9.16 1.69
CA VAL A 23 16.73 9.47 0.65
C VAL A 23 16.33 10.81 0.04
N PRO A 24 17.09 11.90 0.29
CA PRO A 24 16.80 13.21 -0.27
C PRO A 24 16.83 13.20 -1.81
N ILE A 25 16.01 14.02 -2.41
CA ILE A 25 15.98 14.28 -3.85
C ILE A 25 16.70 15.59 -4.13
N ASP A 26 17.68 15.55 -5.01
CA ASP A 26 18.25 16.77 -5.58
C ASP A 26 17.25 17.38 -6.57
N LEU A 27 16.56 18.45 -6.14
CA LEU A 27 15.60 19.15 -6.98
C LEU A 27 16.26 19.80 -8.21
N GLY A 28 17.57 20.05 -8.19
CA GLY A 28 18.31 20.63 -9.33
C GLY A 28 18.32 19.70 -10.53
N THR A 29 18.37 18.41 -10.28
CA THR A 29 18.46 17.36 -11.31
C THR A 29 17.19 16.52 -11.46
N TRP A 30 16.21 16.74 -10.58
CA TRP A 30 14.99 15.92 -10.61
C TRP A 30 14.08 16.27 -11.80
N PRO A 31 13.77 15.32 -12.69
CA PRO A 31 13.01 15.60 -13.92
C PRO A 31 11.59 16.12 -13.66
N ARG A 32 11.02 15.85 -12.47
CA ARG A 32 9.66 16.29 -12.12
C ARG A 32 9.62 17.62 -11.37
N ARG A 33 10.74 18.31 -11.19
CA ARG A 33 10.79 19.58 -10.45
C ARG A 33 9.75 20.58 -10.91
N GLN A 34 9.62 20.81 -12.23
CA GLN A 34 8.68 21.78 -12.78
C GLN A 34 7.22 21.44 -12.42
N TYR A 35 6.83 20.13 -12.50
CA TYR A 35 5.50 19.66 -12.11
C TYR A 35 5.28 19.82 -10.61
N PHE A 36 6.30 19.46 -9.81
CA PHE A 36 6.25 19.62 -8.37
C PHE A 36 6.00 21.06 -7.98
N ASP A 37 6.83 22.00 -8.47
CA ASP A 37 6.70 23.43 -8.18
C ASP A 37 5.32 23.98 -8.58
N TYR A 38 4.79 23.54 -9.72
CA TYR A 38 3.49 23.97 -10.22
C TYR A 38 2.34 23.47 -9.33
N TYR A 39 2.27 22.18 -9.08
CA TYR A 39 1.15 21.56 -8.35
C TYR A 39 1.27 21.70 -6.83
N PHE A 40 2.44 21.90 -6.29
CA PHE A 40 2.62 22.11 -4.86
C PHE A 40 2.44 23.59 -4.47
N ASN A 41 3.02 24.50 -5.24
CA ASN A 41 3.04 25.92 -4.87
C ASN A 41 1.89 26.74 -5.48
N LYS A 42 1.46 26.43 -6.72
CA LYS A 42 0.48 27.23 -7.46
C LYS A 42 -0.93 26.64 -7.42
N ILE A 43 -1.11 25.39 -7.86
CA ILE A 43 -2.44 24.79 -7.99
C ILE A 43 -2.89 24.14 -6.69
N LYS A 44 -1.97 23.56 -5.92
CA LYS A 44 -2.24 22.90 -4.64
C LYS A 44 -3.33 21.83 -4.79
N CYS A 45 -3.09 20.84 -5.63
CA CYS A 45 -4.12 19.91 -6.10
C CYS A 45 -3.82 18.48 -5.64
N ARG A 46 -4.88 17.82 -5.17
CA ARG A 46 -4.97 16.37 -5.03
C ARG A 46 -6.06 15.84 -5.95
N TYR A 47 -5.98 14.58 -6.32
CA TYR A 47 -7.05 13.92 -7.06
C TYR A 47 -7.19 12.46 -6.64
N SER A 48 -8.37 11.90 -6.85
CA SER A 48 -8.70 10.51 -6.59
C SER A 48 -9.11 9.81 -7.87
N ILE A 49 -8.63 8.58 -8.05
CA ILE A 49 -9.12 7.66 -9.08
C ILE A 49 -9.68 6.45 -8.36
N THR A 50 -10.86 6.00 -8.77
CA THR A 50 -11.47 4.76 -8.31
C THR A 50 -11.57 3.78 -9.47
N ALA A 51 -11.09 2.56 -9.27
CA ALA A 51 -11.23 1.48 -10.24
C ALA A 51 -11.61 0.16 -9.54
N GLN A 52 -12.16 -0.77 -10.31
CA GLN A 52 -12.47 -2.13 -9.84
C GLN A 52 -11.27 -3.02 -10.08
N VAL A 53 -10.73 -3.60 -9.01
CA VAL A 53 -9.62 -4.56 -9.06
C VAL A 53 -10.21 -5.96 -8.98
N ASP A 54 -9.84 -6.84 -9.91
CA ASP A 54 -10.20 -8.26 -9.84
C ASP A 54 -9.30 -8.96 -8.83
N ILE A 55 -9.86 -9.34 -7.70
CA ILE A 55 -9.17 -10.03 -6.61
C ILE A 55 -9.50 -11.52 -6.54
N THR A 56 -10.06 -12.10 -7.62
CA THR A 56 -10.44 -13.53 -7.66
C THR A 56 -9.27 -14.43 -7.29
N GLY A 57 -8.09 -14.18 -7.87
CA GLY A 57 -6.87 -14.93 -7.57
C GLY A 57 -6.45 -14.84 -6.10
N LEU A 58 -6.55 -13.64 -5.50
CA LEU A 58 -6.28 -13.43 -4.07
C LEU A 58 -7.29 -14.19 -3.20
N MET A 59 -8.58 -14.12 -3.54
CA MET A 59 -9.64 -14.79 -2.77
C MET A 59 -9.49 -16.30 -2.78
N GLN A 60 -9.10 -16.88 -3.92
CA GLN A 60 -8.80 -18.30 -4.04
C GLN A 60 -7.54 -18.72 -3.28
N ALA A 61 -6.47 -17.91 -3.37
CA ALA A 61 -5.17 -18.23 -2.81
C ALA A 61 -5.08 -18.07 -1.29
N ARG A 62 -5.94 -17.25 -0.66
CA ARG A 62 -5.85 -16.94 0.77
C ARG A 62 -6.18 -18.11 1.71
N GLU A 63 -6.87 -19.16 1.25
CA GLU A 63 -7.07 -20.44 1.95
C GLU A 63 -7.48 -20.29 3.44
N GLY A 64 -8.55 -19.56 3.73
CA GLY A 64 -9.02 -19.33 5.10
C GLY A 64 -8.31 -18.22 5.89
N ARG A 65 -7.19 -17.65 5.39
CA ARG A 65 -6.56 -16.46 5.99
C ARG A 65 -7.53 -15.29 5.97
N ARG A 66 -7.43 -14.41 6.97
CA ARG A 66 -8.25 -13.19 7.03
C ARG A 66 -7.98 -12.30 5.82
N PHE A 67 -9.03 -11.82 5.17
CA PHE A 67 -8.93 -11.01 3.94
C PHE A 67 -8.14 -9.71 4.15
N PHE A 68 -8.44 -8.96 5.21
CA PHE A 68 -7.87 -7.63 5.40
C PHE A 68 -6.35 -7.62 5.53
N PRO A 69 -5.68 -8.49 6.32
CA PRO A 69 -4.22 -8.57 6.32
C PRO A 69 -3.61 -8.97 4.96
N CYS A 70 -4.30 -9.83 4.19
CA CYS A 70 -3.87 -10.16 2.82
C CYS A 70 -3.98 -8.94 1.89
N LEU A 71 -5.07 -8.18 1.99
CA LEU A 71 -5.26 -6.92 1.25
C LEU A 71 -4.20 -5.88 1.63
N LEU A 72 -3.89 -5.71 2.92
CA LEU A 72 -2.83 -4.81 3.38
C LEU A 72 -1.48 -5.18 2.75
N TYR A 73 -1.14 -6.47 2.73
CA TYR A 73 0.10 -6.91 2.09
C TYR A 73 0.10 -6.59 0.60
N LEU A 74 -0.97 -6.94 -0.12
CA LEU A 74 -1.12 -6.67 -1.56
C LEU A 74 -0.87 -5.20 -1.88
N LEU A 75 -1.54 -4.30 -1.17
CA LEU A 75 -1.44 -2.85 -1.40
C LEU A 75 -0.04 -2.32 -1.03
N MET A 76 0.52 -2.78 0.09
CA MET A 76 1.85 -2.35 0.51
C MET A 76 2.97 -2.89 -0.37
N ALA A 77 2.86 -4.12 -0.89
CA ALA A 77 3.80 -4.66 -1.87
C ALA A 77 3.81 -3.83 -3.15
N ALA A 78 2.64 -3.36 -3.60
CA ALA A 78 2.54 -2.45 -4.75
C ALA A 78 3.18 -1.09 -4.48
N VAL A 79 2.90 -0.46 -3.32
CA VAL A 79 3.47 0.84 -2.91
C VAL A 79 4.98 0.74 -2.70
N ASN A 80 5.46 -0.35 -2.11
CA ASN A 80 6.89 -0.54 -1.83
C ASN A 80 7.69 -1.05 -3.04
N GLY A 81 7.02 -1.41 -4.13
CA GLY A 81 7.68 -1.89 -5.36
C GLY A 81 8.35 -3.24 -5.19
N GLU A 82 7.82 -4.09 -4.30
CA GLU A 82 8.36 -5.44 -4.10
C GLU A 82 8.17 -6.30 -5.34
N SER A 83 9.23 -6.96 -5.78
CA SER A 83 9.19 -7.92 -6.87
C SER A 83 8.61 -9.25 -6.39
N THR A 84 7.79 -9.88 -7.23
CA THR A 84 7.37 -11.27 -6.94
C THR A 84 8.49 -12.24 -7.33
N PRO A 85 8.53 -13.44 -6.71
CA PRO A 85 9.48 -14.47 -7.12
C PRO A 85 9.43 -14.83 -8.61
N ALA A 86 8.27 -14.67 -9.25
CA ALA A 86 8.11 -14.91 -10.69
C ALA A 86 8.78 -13.84 -11.56
N GLU A 87 8.87 -12.59 -11.09
CA GLU A 87 9.49 -11.48 -11.82
C GLU A 87 11.01 -11.53 -11.76
N SER A 88 11.59 -12.18 -10.76
CA SER A 88 13.04 -12.39 -10.65
C SER A 88 13.54 -13.51 -11.57
N CYS A 89 12.64 -14.32 -12.15
CA CYS A 89 12.99 -15.49 -12.97
C CYS A 89 12.63 -15.35 -14.45
N SER A 90 11.97 -14.28 -14.89
CA SER A 90 11.50 -14.19 -16.28
C SER A 90 11.95 -12.90 -16.98
N ASP A 91 12.93 -13.05 -17.88
CA ASP A 91 13.08 -12.23 -19.08
C ASP A 91 11.99 -12.56 -20.13
N THR A 92 10.93 -13.27 -19.74
CA THR A 92 9.88 -13.70 -20.66
C THR A 92 8.75 -12.68 -20.65
N PRO A 93 8.38 -12.12 -21.81
CA PRO A 93 7.21 -11.23 -21.90
C PRO A 93 5.98 -12.00 -21.43
N ALA A 94 5.19 -11.38 -20.53
CA ALA A 94 3.97 -11.94 -20.01
C ALA A 94 3.12 -12.47 -21.17
N ALA A 95 2.74 -13.76 -21.10
CA ALA A 95 1.84 -14.37 -22.06
C ALA A 95 0.60 -13.49 -22.20
N LYS A 96 0.23 -13.19 -23.45
CA LYS A 96 -1.03 -12.51 -23.78
C LYS A 96 -2.17 -13.40 -23.32
N ASP A 97 -2.67 -13.17 -22.13
CA ASP A 97 -3.88 -13.80 -21.64
C ASP A 97 -5.06 -13.07 -22.28
N GLU A 98 -5.50 -13.57 -23.46
CA GLU A 98 -6.59 -12.99 -24.24
C GLU A 98 -7.95 -13.03 -23.54
N HIS A 99 -8.04 -13.62 -22.35
CA HIS A 99 -9.26 -13.75 -21.55
C HIS A 99 -9.35 -12.82 -20.34
N SER A 100 -8.32 -12.04 -20.03
CA SER A 100 -8.38 -11.07 -18.94
C SER A 100 -9.11 -9.79 -19.36
N ARG A 101 -10.44 -9.80 -19.30
CA ARG A 101 -11.27 -8.58 -19.43
C ARG A 101 -11.34 -7.82 -18.09
N SER A 102 -10.21 -7.65 -17.42
CA SER A 102 -10.13 -6.73 -16.28
C SER A 102 -10.32 -5.29 -16.76
N SER A 103 -11.07 -4.50 -16.03
CA SER A 103 -11.19 -3.05 -16.29
C SER A 103 -9.86 -2.30 -16.10
N VAL A 104 -8.90 -2.95 -15.44
CA VAL A 104 -7.55 -2.44 -15.25
C VAL A 104 -6.63 -3.12 -16.27
N GLN A 105 -6.46 -2.51 -17.42
CA GLN A 105 -5.47 -2.90 -18.42
C GLN A 105 -4.24 -2.00 -18.25
N MET A 106 -3.05 -2.55 -18.53
CA MET A 106 -1.85 -1.72 -18.65
C MET A 106 -2.10 -0.65 -19.71
N PRO A 107 -1.97 0.64 -19.38
CA PRO A 107 -2.36 1.73 -20.28
C PRO A 107 -1.52 1.81 -21.55
N LEU A 108 -0.35 1.19 -21.56
CA LEU A 108 0.57 1.13 -22.69
C LEU A 108 1.33 -0.19 -22.66
N PRO A 109 1.68 -0.77 -23.84
CA PRO A 109 2.72 -1.79 -23.86
C PRO A 109 3.99 -1.20 -23.24
N LEU A 110 4.68 -2.00 -22.43
CA LEU A 110 5.96 -1.58 -21.87
C LEU A 110 6.87 -1.17 -23.02
N PRO A 111 7.53 0.01 -22.96
CA PRO A 111 8.56 0.34 -23.93
C PRO A 111 9.61 -0.78 -24.00
N GLU A 112 10.18 -1.05 -25.16
CA GLU A 112 11.33 -1.93 -25.27
C GLU A 112 12.41 -1.42 -24.29
N GLY A 113 12.78 -2.24 -23.28
CA GLY A 113 13.67 -1.82 -22.18
C GLY A 113 13.00 -1.48 -20.86
N GLY A 114 11.67 -1.68 -20.73
CA GLY A 114 10.93 -1.49 -19.48
C GLY A 114 10.39 -0.06 -19.27
N TRP A 115 9.90 0.23 -18.08
CA TRP A 115 9.36 1.54 -17.73
C TRP A 115 10.47 2.60 -17.67
N PRO A 116 10.25 3.82 -18.22
CA PRO A 116 11.20 4.92 -18.07
C PRO A 116 11.32 5.31 -16.59
N GLY A 117 12.53 5.15 -16.04
CA GLY A 117 12.79 5.33 -14.61
C GLY A 117 12.64 4.03 -13.82
N LYS A 118 13.75 3.55 -13.30
CA LYS A 118 13.92 2.20 -12.74
C LYS A 118 12.99 1.82 -11.56
N ASP A 119 12.22 2.78 -11.00
CA ASP A 119 11.36 2.50 -9.85
C ASP A 119 10.24 3.56 -9.73
N VAL A 120 9.17 3.37 -10.51
CA VAL A 120 7.95 4.21 -10.46
C VAL A 120 7.32 4.20 -9.06
N SER A 121 7.50 3.12 -8.30
CA SER A 121 6.96 2.99 -6.95
C SER A 121 7.50 4.02 -5.96
N ARG A 122 8.71 4.59 -6.20
CA ARG A 122 9.28 5.66 -5.37
C ARG A 122 8.34 6.86 -5.26
N THR A 123 7.58 7.15 -6.30
CA THR A 123 6.57 8.21 -6.32
C THR A 123 5.59 8.09 -5.16
N PHE A 124 5.22 6.87 -4.77
CA PHE A 124 4.28 6.62 -3.69
C PHE A 124 4.92 6.59 -2.29
N ARG A 125 6.23 6.81 -2.22
CA ARG A 125 6.99 6.87 -0.97
C ARG A 125 7.66 8.21 -0.74
N LEU A 126 7.25 9.23 -1.50
CA LEU A 126 7.74 10.61 -1.36
C LEU A 126 7.19 11.25 -0.09
N SER A 127 8.02 12.03 0.58
CA SER A 127 7.64 12.89 1.70
C SER A 127 8.61 14.06 1.83
N MET A 128 8.30 14.98 2.73
CA MET A 128 9.26 15.99 3.18
C MET A 128 9.78 15.60 4.57
N ASP A 129 11.07 15.89 4.81
CA ASP A 129 11.64 15.84 6.16
C ASP A 129 11.20 17.05 7.01
N ALA A 130 11.71 17.13 8.23
CA ALA A 130 11.38 18.22 9.16
C ALA A 130 11.87 19.59 8.65
N GLU A 131 12.96 19.61 7.90
CA GLU A 131 13.57 20.78 7.30
C GLU A 131 12.86 21.23 6.01
N GLY A 132 11.93 20.41 5.48
CA GLY A 132 11.17 20.67 4.26
C GLY A 132 11.86 20.20 2.98
N ASN A 133 12.90 19.36 3.07
CA ASN A 133 13.53 18.76 1.91
C ASN A 133 12.69 17.60 1.39
N LEU A 134 12.47 17.57 0.07
CA LEU A 134 11.79 16.46 -0.58
C LEU A 134 12.70 15.24 -0.66
N GLY A 135 12.16 14.08 -0.36
CA GLY A 135 12.85 12.81 -0.47
C GLY A 135 11.88 11.65 -0.55
N TRP A 136 12.41 10.44 -0.59
CA TRP A 136 11.60 9.22 -0.60
C TRP A 136 12.11 8.21 0.43
N TRP A 137 11.20 7.40 0.94
CA TRP A 137 11.51 6.32 1.86
C TRP A 137 11.83 5.03 1.11
N THR A 138 12.81 4.27 1.59
CA THR A 138 13.16 2.97 1.01
C THR A 138 12.01 1.96 1.07
N PHE A 139 11.15 2.08 2.07
CA PHE A 139 9.84 1.45 2.16
C PHE A 139 8.91 2.23 3.09
N CYS A 140 7.61 1.97 3.00
CA CYS A 140 6.59 2.50 3.90
C CYS A 140 5.91 1.38 4.68
N ASN A 141 5.42 1.73 5.88
CA ASN A 141 4.60 0.88 6.73
C ASN A 141 3.11 1.17 6.50
N PRO A 142 2.21 0.19 6.56
CA PRO A 142 0.78 0.47 6.54
C PRO A 142 0.33 1.14 7.84
N VAL A 143 -0.46 2.19 7.73
CA VAL A 143 -1.36 2.69 8.77
C VAL A 143 -2.77 2.36 8.35
N TYR A 144 -3.50 1.65 9.18
CA TYR A 144 -4.84 1.17 8.84
C TYR A 144 -5.82 1.38 9.98
N THR A 145 -7.09 1.45 9.64
CA THR A 145 -8.19 1.76 10.55
C THR A 145 -8.80 0.47 11.12
N LEU A 146 -8.94 0.39 12.42
CA LEU A 146 -9.72 -0.63 13.13
C LEU A 146 -11.04 -0.02 13.62
N PHE A 147 -12.16 -0.67 13.28
CA PHE A 147 -13.47 -0.27 13.72
C PHE A 147 -13.81 -0.90 15.08
N HIS A 148 -14.34 -0.10 16.00
CA HIS A 148 -14.80 -0.52 17.33
C HIS A 148 -16.33 -0.65 17.33
N GLN A 149 -16.80 -1.88 17.40
CA GLN A 149 -18.24 -2.16 17.37
C GLN A 149 -18.97 -1.66 18.63
N SER A 150 -18.25 -1.54 19.74
CA SER A 150 -18.83 -1.15 21.04
C SER A 150 -19.39 0.27 21.06
N ASP A 151 -18.76 1.19 20.32
CA ASP A 151 -19.10 2.62 20.32
C ASP A 151 -19.17 3.23 18.93
N CYS A 152 -19.09 2.38 17.88
CA CYS A 152 -19.08 2.80 16.47
C CYS A 152 -17.95 3.79 16.11
N SER A 153 -16.87 3.77 16.87
CA SER A 153 -15.68 4.58 16.61
C SER A 153 -14.61 3.81 15.84
N PHE A 154 -13.46 4.45 15.62
CA PHE A 154 -12.32 3.80 14.97
C PHE A 154 -11.00 4.29 15.58
N SER A 155 -9.96 3.48 15.38
CA SER A 155 -8.59 3.87 15.70
C SER A 155 -7.64 3.50 14.57
N ASP A 156 -6.63 4.33 14.37
CA ASP A 156 -5.52 4.03 13.47
C ASP A 156 -4.47 3.19 14.19
N VAL A 157 -4.10 2.10 13.55
CA VAL A 157 -3.02 1.20 13.95
C VAL A 157 -2.02 1.13 12.80
N TRP A 158 -0.76 0.94 13.10
CA TRP A 158 0.26 0.68 12.08
C TRP A 158 0.95 -0.65 12.35
N SER A 159 1.50 -1.27 11.30
CA SER A 159 2.30 -2.49 11.42
C SER A 159 3.62 -2.34 10.68
N GLU A 160 4.67 -2.99 11.18
CA GLU A 160 5.98 -2.96 10.56
C GLU A 160 5.97 -3.78 9.25
N TRP A 161 6.39 -3.16 8.15
CA TRP A 161 6.47 -3.80 6.84
C TRP A 161 7.62 -4.81 6.76
N THR A 162 7.36 -5.91 6.10
CA THR A 162 8.36 -6.84 5.58
C THR A 162 7.86 -7.46 4.29
N ALA A 163 8.76 -7.77 3.37
CA ALA A 163 8.45 -8.45 2.12
C ALA A 163 8.10 -9.94 2.31
N ASP A 164 8.44 -10.53 3.45
CA ASP A 164 7.97 -11.86 3.83
C ASP A 164 6.51 -11.81 4.28
N PHE A 165 5.63 -12.43 3.49
CA PHE A 165 4.19 -12.41 3.73
C PHE A 165 3.80 -13.02 5.08
N SER A 166 4.38 -14.17 5.41
CA SER A 166 4.00 -14.90 6.64
C SER A 166 4.34 -14.10 7.90
N THR A 167 5.52 -13.48 7.92
CA THR A 167 5.93 -12.57 9.00
C THR A 167 5.05 -11.31 9.04
N PHE A 168 4.76 -10.70 7.89
CA PHE A 168 3.88 -9.53 7.83
C PHE A 168 2.48 -9.84 8.32
N TYR A 169 1.89 -10.93 7.84
CA TYR A 169 0.56 -11.38 8.23
C TYR A 169 0.44 -11.59 9.74
N SER A 170 1.39 -12.29 10.34
CA SER A 170 1.44 -12.55 11.77
C SER A 170 1.52 -11.24 12.58
N ARG A 171 2.42 -10.33 12.18
CA ARG A 171 2.56 -9.00 12.81
C ARG A 171 1.25 -8.20 12.77
N VAL A 172 0.58 -8.17 11.61
CA VAL A 172 -0.70 -7.46 11.48
C VAL A 172 -1.74 -8.06 12.42
N LEU A 173 -1.84 -9.38 12.51
CA LEU A 173 -2.78 -10.04 13.43
C LEU A 173 -2.47 -9.73 14.90
N GLU A 174 -1.20 -9.77 15.29
CA GLU A 174 -0.76 -9.43 16.64
C GLU A 174 -1.06 -7.98 16.98
N ASP A 175 -0.76 -7.04 16.06
CA ASP A 175 -1.06 -5.62 16.25
C ASP A 175 -2.57 -5.35 16.33
N MET A 176 -3.38 -6.00 15.49
CA MET A 176 -4.84 -5.91 15.56
C MET A 176 -5.39 -6.46 16.89
N ALA A 177 -4.85 -7.56 17.37
CA ALA A 177 -5.24 -8.12 18.66
C ALA A 177 -4.82 -7.22 19.83
N ARG A 178 -3.61 -6.70 19.80
CA ARG A 178 -3.03 -5.87 20.86
C ARG A 178 -3.70 -4.49 20.98
N TYR A 179 -4.00 -3.86 19.85
CA TYR A 179 -4.51 -2.48 19.81
C TYR A 179 -5.99 -2.38 19.47
N GLY A 180 -6.65 -3.50 19.14
CA GLY A 180 -8.05 -3.51 18.72
C GLY A 180 -9.07 -3.06 19.79
N GLY A 181 -8.68 -3.04 21.07
CA GLY A 181 -9.50 -2.51 22.17
C GLY A 181 -9.08 -1.11 22.63
N ALA A 182 -8.09 -0.49 21.99
CA ALA A 182 -7.65 0.85 22.37
C ALA A 182 -8.66 1.91 21.89
N THR A 183 -8.80 2.98 22.64
CA THR A 183 -9.68 4.11 22.33
C THR A 183 -8.90 5.30 21.77
N GLY A 184 -9.60 6.17 21.03
CA GLY A 184 -9.03 7.36 20.40
C GLY A 184 -8.47 7.10 19.00
N VAL A 185 -8.12 8.18 18.31
CA VAL A 185 -7.73 8.13 16.87
C VAL A 185 -6.46 7.33 16.65
N THR A 186 -5.47 7.44 17.53
CA THR A 186 -4.18 6.75 17.42
C THR A 186 -4.06 5.69 18.51
N ALA A 187 -4.31 4.42 18.17
CA ALA A 187 -4.24 3.32 19.12
C ALA A 187 -2.80 2.85 19.37
N ARG A 188 -2.00 2.71 18.32
CA ARG A 188 -0.58 2.36 18.43
C ARG A 188 0.28 3.61 18.44
N PRO A 189 1.07 3.87 19.50
CA PRO A 189 1.99 5.00 19.59
C PRO A 189 3.15 4.89 18.59
N ASP A 190 3.99 5.93 18.54
CA ASP A 190 5.25 5.96 17.79
C ASP A 190 5.08 5.66 16.29
N LYS A 191 4.01 6.19 15.70
CA LYS A 191 3.78 6.06 14.25
C LYS A 191 4.99 6.60 13.48
N PRO A 192 5.62 5.78 12.63
CA PRO A 192 6.80 6.18 11.88
C PRO A 192 6.46 7.20 10.79
N GLY A 193 7.42 8.02 10.38
CA GLY A 193 7.24 8.99 9.30
C GLY A 193 7.07 8.37 7.91
N ASN A 194 7.53 7.13 7.72
CA ASN A 194 7.42 6.36 6.48
C ASN A 194 6.16 5.48 6.49
N PHE A 195 5.00 6.08 6.26
CA PHE A 195 3.73 5.33 6.30
C PHE A 195 2.90 5.52 5.03
N CYS A 196 1.97 4.60 4.80
CA CYS A 196 0.92 4.70 3.79
C CYS A 196 -0.43 4.43 4.47
N SER A 197 -1.41 5.32 4.26
CA SER A 197 -2.72 5.21 4.88
C SER A 197 -3.65 4.33 4.04
N ILE A 198 -4.14 3.26 4.66
CA ILE A 198 -5.05 2.29 4.05
C ILE A 198 -6.30 2.16 4.93
N SER A 199 -7.47 2.40 4.36
CA SER A 199 -8.75 2.13 5.02
C SER A 199 -9.59 1.18 4.21
N SER A 200 -10.46 0.44 4.89
CA SER A 200 -11.48 -0.39 4.26
C SER A 200 -12.87 0.00 4.74
N LEU A 201 -13.83 0.04 3.81
CA LEU A 201 -15.26 0.24 4.08
C LEU A 201 -15.98 -1.09 3.77
N PRO A 202 -15.97 -2.06 4.72
CA PRO A 202 -16.48 -3.41 4.46
C PRO A 202 -17.99 -3.47 4.30
N TRP A 203 -18.68 -2.39 4.60
CA TRP A 203 -20.15 -2.30 4.51
C TRP A 203 -20.65 -1.78 3.17
N LEU A 204 -19.81 -1.07 2.42
CA LEU A 204 -20.22 -0.34 1.22
C LEU A 204 -19.30 -0.64 0.03
N SER A 205 -19.89 -1.11 -1.07
CA SER A 205 -19.28 -1.08 -2.38
C SER A 205 -19.56 0.28 -3.05
N PHE A 206 -18.56 0.88 -3.68
CA PHE A 206 -18.69 2.21 -4.28
C PHE A 206 -18.06 2.25 -5.69
N THR A 207 -18.55 3.15 -6.51
CA THR A 207 -18.01 3.41 -7.85
C THR A 207 -17.10 4.62 -7.88
N SER A 208 -17.16 5.47 -6.85
CA SER A 208 -16.29 6.62 -6.66
C SER A 208 -16.13 6.89 -5.16
N PHE A 209 -14.92 7.26 -4.75
CA PHE A 209 -14.60 7.74 -3.42
C PHE A 209 -13.57 8.86 -3.56
N ALA A 210 -13.92 10.05 -3.10
CA ALA A 210 -13.02 11.19 -3.01
C ALA A 210 -12.84 11.57 -1.53
N GLN A 211 -11.60 11.88 -1.15
CA GLN A 211 -11.29 12.39 0.17
C GLN A 211 -10.52 13.70 0.00
N ASP A 212 -11.14 14.77 0.43
CA ASP A 212 -10.48 16.06 0.49
C ASP A 212 -9.54 16.09 1.70
N THR A 213 -8.31 16.40 1.43
CA THR A 213 -7.31 16.75 2.44
C THR A 213 -6.78 18.12 2.08
N TYR A 214 -6.31 18.85 3.07
CA TYR A 214 -5.67 20.15 2.82
C TYR A 214 -4.61 19.99 1.72
N ALA A 215 -4.78 20.70 0.62
CA ALA A 215 -3.84 20.68 -0.50
C ALA A 215 -2.45 21.21 -0.12
N GLU A 216 -2.36 21.97 0.97
CA GLU A 216 -1.12 22.44 1.58
C GLU A 216 -0.43 21.39 2.47
N SER A 217 -1.08 20.23 2.65
CA SER A 217 -0.50 19.12 3.38
C SER A 217 0.78 18.63 2.70
N ARG A 218 1.87 18.56 3.46
CA ARG A 218 3.16 17.99 3.02
C ARG A 218 3.13 16.45 2.95
N MET A 219 1.96 15.85 3.07
CA MET A 219 1.77 14.40 2.98
C MET A 219 1.62 14.01 1.51
N PHE A 220 2.65 13.42 0.93
CA PHE A 220 2.67 12.97 -0.46
C PHE A 220 2.33 11.48 -0.63
N PHE A 221 2.31 10.72 0.45
CA PHE A 221 1.89 9.31 0.41
C PHE A 221 0.46 9.17 -0.15
N PRO A 222 0.17 8.09 -0.88
CA PRO A 222 -1.16 7.83 -1.36
C PRO A 222 -2.10 7.50 -0.19
N LEU A 223 -3.37 7.88 -0.35
CA LEU A 223 -4.45 7.41 0.50
C LEU A 223 -5.19 6.32 -0.24
N LEU A 224 -5.16 5.10 0.27
CA LEU A 224 -5.78 3.92 -0.34
C LEU A 224 -7.07 3.58 0.41
N ARG A 225 -8.18 3.48 -0.31
CA ARG A 225 -9.50 3.19 0.25
C ARG A 225 -10.14 2.04 -0.48
N ALA A 226 -10.33 0.91 0.20
CA ALA A 226 -10.95 -0.28 -0.34
C ALA A 226 -12.41 -0.36 0.09
N GLY A 227 -13.32 -0.62 -0.84
CA GLY A 227 -14.73 -0.86 -0.55
C GLY A 227 -15.03 -2.33 -0.25
N LYS A 228 -16.31 -2.64 -0.07
CA LYS A 228 -16.81 -4.01 0.00
C LYS A 228 -16.65 -4.67 -1.36
N HIS A 229 -15.94 -5.79 -1.43
CA HIS A 229 -15.87 -6.59 -2.64
C HIS A 229 -17.22 -7.24 -2.96
N TYR A 230 -17.44 -7.55 -4.22
CA TYR A 230 -18.66 -8.16 -4.71
C TYR A 230 -18.39 -9.10 -5.89
N GLU A 231 -19.32 -10.02 -6.13
CA GLU A 231 -19.24 -10.95 -7.25
C GLU A 231 -19.91 -10.38 -8.50
N GLN A 232 -19.22 -10.48 -9.63
CA GLN A 232 -19.77 -10.11 -10.95
C GLN A 232 -19.17 -10.99 -12.03
N SER A 233 -20.01 -11.66 -12.78
CA SER A 233 -19.60 -12.53 -13.93
C SER A 233 -18.50 -13.54 -13.55
N GLY A 234 -18.61 -14.18 -12.38
CA GLY A 234 -17.67 -15.18 -11.89
C GLY A 234 -16.35 -14.60 -11.37
N ARG A 235 -16.26 -13.29 -11.18
CA ARG A 235 -15.10 -12.60 -10.62
C ARG A 235 -15.46 -11.90 -9.32
N THR A 236 -14.50 -11.85 -8.40
CA THR A 236 -14.60 -11.04 -7.19
C THR A 236 -13.93 -9.70 -7.43
N LEU A 237 -14.73 -8.64 -7.47
CA LEU A 237 -14.27 -7.28 -7.75
C LEU A 237 -14.20 -6.45 -6.46
N LEU A 238 -13.11 -5.70 -6.30
CA LEU A 238 -12.86 -4.80 -5.18
C LEU A 238 -12.82 -3.35 -5.69
N PRO A 239 -13.73 -2.48 -5.24
CA PRO A 239 -13.57 -1.05 -5.45
C PRO A 239 -12.34 -0.54 -4.69
N LEU A 240 -11.40 0.03 -5.40
CA LEU A 240 -10.20 0.65 -4.83
C LEU A 240 -10.11 2.10 -5.28
N SER A 241 -10.06 3.02 -4.34
CA SER A 241 -9.77 4.44 -4.58
C SER A 241 -8.35 4.76 -4.15
N VAL A 242 -7.64 5.47 -5.01
CA VAL A 242 -6.28 5.97 -4.78
C VAL A 242 -6.32 7.49 -4.87
N CYS A 243 -6.07 8.18 -3.76
CA CYS A 243 -5.92 9.64 -3.73
C CYS A 243 -4.44 9.99 -3.62
N VAL A 244 -3.94 10.84 -4.51
CA VAL A 244 -2.54 11.28 -4.56
C VAL A 244 -2.42 12.80 -4.63
N HIS A 245 -1.27 13.32 -4.19
CA HIS A 245 -0.92 14.72 -4.42
C HIS A 245 -0.36 14.88 -5.84
N HIS A 246 -0.94 15.80 -6.63
CA HIS A 246 -0.59 15.94 -8.06
C HIS A 246 0.87 16.40 -8.28
N ALA A 247 1.46 17.05 -7.28
CA ALA A 247 2.87 17.44 -7.32
C ALA A 247 3.83 16.25 -7.50
N VAL A 248 3.46 15.07 -6.98
CA VAL A 248 4.34 13.90 -7.00
C VAL A 248 3.86 12.81 -7.95
N ALA A 249 2.56 12.70 -8.19
CA ALA A 249 1.97 11.66 -9.03
C ALA A 249 0.97 12.25 -10.02
N ASP A 250 0.88 11.68 -11.20
CA ASP A 250 -0.09 11.97 -12.25
C ASP A 250 -0.81 10.69 -12.71
N GLY A 251 -1.63 10.79 -13.75
CA GLY A 251 -2.42 9.68 -14.29
C GLY A 251 -1.58 8.45 -14.66
N PHE A 252 -0.35 8.66 -15.17
CA PHE A 252 0.56 7.57 -15.46
C PHE A 252 0.94 6.78 -14.19
N HIS A 253 1.34 7.47 -13.12
CA HIS A 253 1.75 6.85 -11.87
C HIS A 253 0.58 6.10 -11.20
N THR A 254 -0.60 6.71 -11.13
CA THR A 254 -1.78 6.06 -10.55
C THR A 254 -2.23 4.85 -11.37
N SER A 255 -2.18 4.92 -12.70
CA SER A 255 -2.47 3.77 -13.57
C SER A 255 -1.47 2.64 -13.35
N TRP A 256 -0.17 2.97 -13.22
CA TRP A 256 0.86 1.99 -12.88
C TRP A 256 0.55 1.28 -11.55
N LEU A 257 0.15 2.04 -10.52
CA LEU A 257 -0.18 1.45 -9.21
C LEU A 257 -1.36 0.48 -9.31
N PHE A 258 -2.43 0.84 -10.03
CA PHE A 258 -3.55 -0.06 -10.26
C PHE A 258 -3.14 -1.33 -11.01
N CYS A 259 -2.35 -1.20 -12.07
CA CYS A 259 -1.82 -2.34 -12.81
C CYS A 259 -0.96 -3.24 -11.92
N ARG A 260 -0.14 -2.64 -11.05
CA ARG A 260 0.69 -3.39 -10.10
C ARG A 260 -0.15 -4.15 -9.08
N VAL A 261 -1.16 -3.51 -8.51
CA VAL A 261 -2.12 -4.16 -7.60
C VAL A 261 -2.84 -5.32 -8.29
N GLN A 262 -3.31 -5.09 -9.53
CA GLN A 262 -3.97 -6.15 -10.31
C GLN A 262 -3.04 -7.33 -10.59
N HIS A 263 -1.80 -7.05 -11.01
CA HIS A 263 -0.81 -8.10 -11.25
C HIS A 263 -0.57 -8.94 -9.98
N LEU A 264 -0.30 -8.27 -8.85
CA LEU A 264 -0.06 -8.97 -7.57
C LEU A 264 -1.27 -9.78 -7.11
N ALA A 265 -2.50 -9.30 -7.35
CA ALA A 265 -3.73 -10.05 -7.06
C ALA A 265 -3.84 -11.33 -7.91
N ASN A 266 -3.49 -11.25 -9.19
CA ASN A 266 -3.51 -12.39 -10.11
C ASN A 266 -2.51 -13.48 -9.73
N VAL A 267 -1.32 -13.08 -9.26
CA VAL A 267 -0.24 -14.01 -8.88
C VAL A 267 -0.18 -14.26 -7.37
N ALA A 268 -1.30 -14.08 -6.66
CA ALA A 268 -1.36 -14.18 -5.20
C ALA A 268 -0.82 -15.51 -4.64
N LYS A 269 -0.99 -16.63 -5.35
CA LYS A 269 -0.43 -17.95 -4.98
C LYS A 269 1.09 -17.96 -4.83
N LEU A 270 1.81 -17.02 -5.44
CA LEU A 270 3.27 -17.00 -5.40
C LEU A 270 3.82 -16.35 -4.13
N TRP A 271 3.08 -15.43 -3.53
CA TRP A 271 3.54 -14.69 -2.34
C TRP A 271 2.74 -14.99 -1.06
N LEU A 272 1.58 -15.64 -1.16
CA LEU A 272 0.77 -16.13 -0.01
C LEU A 272 1.32 -17.44 0.60
N ARG A 273 2.60 -17.66 0.59
CA ARG A 273 3.23 -18.88 1.11
C ARG A 273 3.73 -18.71 2.52
#